data_d3ae53d18e30776c6f92ddf73d1848db
#
_entry.id   d3ae53d18e30776c6f92ddf73d1848db
#
_cell.length_a   1.000
_cell.length_b   1.000
_cell.length_c   1.000
_cell.angle_alpha   90.00
_cell.angle_beta   90.00
_cell.angle_gamma   90.00
#
_symmetry.space_group_name_H-M   'P 1'
#
loop_
_entity.id
_entity.type
_entity.pdbx_description
1 polymer ?
#
loop_
_entity_poly.entity_id
_entity_poly.type
_entity_poly.pdbx_seq_one_letter_code
_entity_poly.pdbx_strand_id
1 'polypeptide(L)'
;MSVEFDQLIKSHLQTGGVYFYNTTDSVRAERTGCETFGYGYRVMNHVMVSDRAFQLDTERWRRVLSGYTIDGIKMFPAETTEGKEKFDRIVALPSALDDKTTPRGALKLESCDSLLRRTPPATLITDDNMGTEWRWPLLGRE
;
A
#
# COMPACT_ATOMS: atom_id res chain seq x y z
N MET A 1 6.13 -10.99 -6.45
CA MET A 1 7.17 -10.04 -5.96
C MET A 1 8.01 -10.84 -4.99
N SER A 2 9.26 -11.10 -5.37
CA SER A 2 10.24 -11.81 -4.54
C SER A 2 11.23 -10.83 -3.92
N VAL A 3 11.95 -11.25 -2.90
CA VAL A 3 13.03 -10.46 -2.29
C VAL A 3 14.07 -10.05 -3.34
N GLU A 4 14.44 -10.99 -4.23
CA GLU A 4 15.42 -10.77 -5.28
C GLU A 4 14.95 -9.71 -6.27
N PHE A 5 13.69 -9.79 -6.69
CA PHE A 5 13.09 -8.78 -7.56
C PHE A 5 12.98 -7.41 -6.87
N ASP A 6 12.55 -7.37 -5.62
CA ASP A 6 12.46 -6.12 -4.85
C ASP A 6 13.85 -5.49 -4.63
N GLN A 7 14.89 -6.30 -4.40
CA GLN A 7 16.28 -5.85 -4.32
C GLN A 7 16.77 -5.28 -5.67
N LEU A 8 16.42 -5.93 -6.78
CA LEU A 8 16.73 -5.44 -8.12
C LEU A 8 16.07 -4.06 -8.35
N ILE A 9 14.78 -3.92 -8.07
CA ILE A 9 14.09 -2.63 -8.16
C ILE A 9 14.77 -1.58 -7.29
N LYS A 10 15.07 -1.91 -6.02
CA LYS A 10 15.75 -1.01 -5.08
C LYS A 10 17.10 -0.52 -5.62
N SER A 11 17.86 -1.39 -6.29
CA SER A 11 19.16 -1.01 -6.87
C SER A 11 19.06 -0.04 -8.05
N HIS A 12 17.90 0.04 -8.71
CA HIS A 12 17.64 0.94 -9.83
C HIS A 12 16.89 2.22 -9.43
N LEU A 13 16.35 2.28 -8.21
CA LEU A 13 15.71 3.49 -7.71
C LEU A 13 16.78 4.52 -7.30
N GLN A 14 16.49 5.79 -7.59
CA GLN A 14 17.24 6.87 -6.96
C GLN A 14 17.01 6.84 -5.46
N THR A 15 17.97 7.31 -4.69
CA THR A 15 17.86 7.44 -3.24
C THR A 15 16.59 8.19 -2.84
N GLY A 16 15.75 7.59 -2.00
CA GLY A 16 14.44 8.10 -1.63
C GLY A 16 13.36 7.92 -2.69
N GLY A 17 13.65 7.21 -3.77
CA GLY A 17 12.65 6.80 -4.76
C GLY A 17 11.59 5.90 -4.14
N VAL A 18 10.37 5.98 -4.65
CA VAL A 18 9.23 5.18 -4.16
C VAL A 18 8.85 4.15 -5.20
N TYR A 19 8.77 2.89 -4.78
CA TYR A 19 8.22 1.81 -5.57
C TYR A 19 6.80 1.52 -5.11
N PHE A 20 5.86 1.51 -6.06
CA PHE A 20 4.44 1.29 -5.81
C PHE A 20 3.93 0.10 -6.62
N TYR A 21 3.29 -0.86 -5.95
CA TYR A 21 2.78 -2.07 -6.60
C TYR A 21 1.53 -2.63 -5.94
N ASN A 22 0.79 -3.43 -6.71
CA ASN A 22 -0.37 -4.17 -6.25
C ASN A 22 0.08 -5.52 -5.68
N THR A 23 -0.36 -5.84 -4.47
CA THR A 23 -0.04 -7.09 -3.76
C THR A 23 -1.11 -8.17 -3.95
N THR A 24 -2.23 -7.82 -4.56
CA THR A 24 -3.40 -8.69 -4.74
C THR A 24 -3.88 -9.29 -3.40
N ASP A 25 -3.83 -8.50 -2.34
CA ASP A 25 -4.14 -8.88 -0.95
C ASP A 25 -3.25 -9.99 -0.35
N SER A 26 -2.11 -10.29 -0.99
CA SER A 26 -1.12 -11.20 -0.43
C SER A 26 -0.34 -10.57 0.71
N VAL A 27 -0.63 -10.98 1.94
CA VAL A 27 0.10 -10.53 3.14
C VAL A 27 1.60 -10.82 3.03
N ARG A 28 1.98 -11.91 2.37
CA ARG A 28 3.39 -12.23 2.14
C ARG A 28 4.05 -11.24 1.19
N ALA A 29 3.37 -10.82 0.11
CA ALA A 29 3.88 -9.81 -0.82
C ALA A 29 4.00 -8.43 -0.13
N GLU A 30 2.99 -8.05 0.68
CA GLU A 30 3.04 -6.83 1.48
C GLU A 30 4.25 -6.84 2.42
N ARG A 31 4.46 -7.95 3.14
CA ARG A 31 5.56 -8.10 4.07
C ARG A 31 6.92 -8.11 3.37
N THR A 32 7.05 -8.83 2.25
CA THR A 32 8.31 -8.93 1.49
C THR A 32 8.81 -7.53 1.09
N GLY A 33 7.95 -6.68 0.52
CA GLY A 33 8.35 -5.33 0.17
C GLY A 33 8.71 -4.48 1.38
N CYS A 34 7.91 -4.52 2.45
CA CYS A 34 8.20 -3.76 3.67
C CYS A 34 9.53 -4.17 4.32
N GLU A 35 9.86 -5.47 4.37
CA GLU A 35 11.14 -5.93 4.90
C GLU A 35 12.33 -5.59 4.00
N THR A 36 12.16 -5.69 2.67
CA THR A 36 13.24 -5.42 1.72
C THR A 36 13.61 -3.93 1.67
N PHE A 37 12.63 -3.05 1.70
CA PHE A 37 12.86 -1.60 1.57
C PHE A 37 13.06 -0.90 2.91
N GLY A 38 12.37 -1.33 3.96
CA GLY A 38 12.46 -0.79 5.31
C GLY A 38 11.42 0.28 5.62
N TYR A 39 11.00 1.10 4.67
CA TYR A 39 10.03 2.17 4.86
C TYR A 39 8.89 2.08 3.87
N GLY A 40 7.69 2.43 4.28
CA GLY A 40 6.57 2.46 3.36
C GLY A 40 5.21 2.47 4.03
N TYR A 41 4.19 2.44 3.17
CA TYR A 41 2.80 2.43 3.55
C TYR A 41 2.02 1.46 2.66
N ARG A 42 1.04 0.82 3.27
CA ARG A 42 0.02 0.04 2.58
C ARG A 42 -1.27 0.85 2.47
N VAL A 43 -1.88 0.86 1.31
CA VAL A 43 -3.24 1.37 1.09
C VAL A 43 -4.04 0.34 0.32
N MET A 44 -5.09 -0.20 0.94
CA MET A 44 -5.85 -1.33 0.40
C MET A 44 -4.93 -2.52 0.07
N ASN A 45 -4.92 -2.97 -1.19
CA ASN A 45 -4.07 -4.04 -1.71
C ASN A 45 -2.81 -3.53 -2.44
N HIS A 46 -2.42 -2.29 -2.18
CA HIS A 46 -1.20 -1.71 -2.74
C HIS A 46 -0.21 -1.36 -1.64
N VAL A 47 1.06 -1.46 -1.97
CA VAL A 47 2.15 -1.05 -1.09
C VAL A 47 3.04 -0.04 -1.83
N MET A 48 3.41 1.01 -1.13
CA MET A 48 4.41 1.98 -1.56
C MET A 48 5.60 1.88 -0.60
N VAL A 49 6.78 1.56 -1.13
CA VAL A 49 7.99 1.33 -0.33
C VAL A 49 9.16 2.16 -0.82
N SER A 50 10.10 2.45 0.08
CA SER A 50 11.30 3.23 -0.18
C SER A 50 12.45 2.77 0.71
N ASP A 51 13.69 3.04 0.29
CA ASP A 51 14.89 2.86 1.11
C ASP A 51 15.07 3.95 2.17
N ARG A 52 14.24 4.99 2.13
CA ARG A 52 14.22 6.10 3.11
C ARG A 52 12.82 6.41 3.57
N ALA A 53 12.73 6.92 4.80
CA ALA A 53 11.48 7.43 5.32
C ALA A 53 10.98 8.60 4.45
N PHE A 54 9.70 8.56 4.11
CA PHE A 54 9.02 9.65 3.41
C PHE A 54 7.74 10.04 4.15
N GLN A 55 7.42 11.33 4.09
CA GLN A 55 6.24 11.85 4.76
C GLN A 55 5.07 11.95 3.81
N LEU A 56 3.89 11.79 4.38
CA LEU A 56 2.63 11.98 3.67
C LEU A 56 2.27 13.47 3.74
N ASP A 57 2.46 14.18 2.64
CA ASP A 57 2.15 15.61 2.53
C ASP A 57 0.65 15.81 2.24
N THR A 58 -0.14 15.96 3.30
CA THR A 58 -1.61 16.12 3.22
C THR A 58 -2.00 17.38 2.43
N GLU A 59 -1.26 18.46 2.53
CA GLU A 59 -1.56 19.69 1.79
C GLU A 59 -1.31 19.51 0.30
N ARG A 60 -0.25 18.81 -0.07
CA ARG A 60 -0.02 18.42 -1.46
C ARG A 60 -1.13 17.50 -1.96
N TRP A 61 -1.56 16.54 -1.16
CA TRP A 61 -2.69 15.66 -1.51
C TRP A 61 -3.95 16.46 -1.80
N ARG A 62 -4.33 17.38 -0.90
CA ARG A 62 -5.48 18.27 -1.10
C ARG A 62 -5.39 19.00 -2.42
N ARG A 63 -4.26 19.65 -2.67
CA ARG A 63 -4.04 20.44 -3.89
C ARG A 63 -4.10 19.58 -5.16
N VAL A 64 -3.47 18.41 -5.18
CA VAL A 64 -3.45 17.53 -6.35
C VAL A 64 -4.83 16.92 -6.59
N LEU A 65 -5.47 16.38 -5.55
CA LEU A 65 -6.76 15.70 -5.69
C LEU A 65 -7.90 16.67 -6.05
N SER A 66 -7.86 17.91 -5.56
CA SER A 66 -8.90 18.91 -5.91
C SER A 66 -8.94 19.25 -7.39
N GLY A 67 -7.80 19.13 -8.08
CA GLY A 67 -7.68 19.35 -9.52
C GLY A 67 -7.65 18.07 -10.36
N TYR A 68 -7.77 16.89 -9.73
CA TYR A 68 -7.55 15.62 -10.42
C TYR A 68 -8.70 15.28 -11.37
N THR A 69 -8.34 15.03 -12.63
CA THR A 69 -9.30 14.67 -13.69
C THR A 69 -8.86 13.39 -14.40
N ILE A 70 -9.84 12.63 -14.88
CA ILE A 70 -9.66 11.54 -15.86
C ILE A 70 -10.48 11.87 -17.07
N ASP A 71 -9.87 11.93 -18.25
CA ASP A 71 -10.51 12.33 -19.52
C ASP A 71 -11.28 13.65 -19.42
N GLY A 72 -10.71 14.62 -18.68
CA GLY A 72 -11.32 15.93 -18.45
C GLY A 72 -12.44 15.97 -17.40
N ILE A 73 -12.84 14.83 -16.86
CA ILE A 73 -13.88 14.70 -15.83
C ILE A 73 -13.23 14.78 -14.44
N LYS A 74 -13.70 15.72 -13.60
CA LYS A 74 -13.25 15.81 -12.20
C LYS A 74 -13.63 14.56 -11.44
N MET A 75 -12.64 13.92 -10.79
CA MET A 75 -12.87 12.74 -9.96
C MET A 75 -13.50 13.06 -8.60
N PHE A 76 -13.30 14.29 -8.12
CA PHE A 76 -13.81 14.77 -6.83
C PHE A 76 -14.53 16.10 -7.04
N PRO A 77 -15.72 16.11 -7.67
CA PRO A 77 -16.47 17.34 -7.88
C PRO A 77 -16.99 17.89 -6.55
N ALA A 78 -16.51 19.07 -6.15
CA ALA A 78 -16.87 19.70 -4.87
C ALA A 78 -18.35 20.11 -4.80
N GLU A 79 -19.00 20.23 -5.94
CA GLU A 79 -20.42 20.56 -6.10
C GLU A 79 -21.36 19.37 -5.81
N THR A 80 -20.84 18.15 -5.71
CA THR A 80 -21.62 16.96 -5.36
C THR A 80 -21.29 16.45 -3.97
N THR A 81 -22.29 15.97 -3.23
CA THR A 81 -22.09 15.35 -1.91
C THR A 81 -21.14 14.15 -2.01
N GLU A 82 -21.35 13.29 -2.99
CA GLU A 82 -20.53 12.09 -3.19
C GLU A 82 -19.05 12.45 -3.47
N GLY A 83 -18.80 13.42 -4.34
CA GLY A 83 -17.45 13.87 -4.68
C GLY A 83 -16.72 14.45 -3.46
N LYS A 84 -17.43 15.26 -2.67
CA LYS A 84 -16.91 15.82 -1.43
C LYS A 84 -16.59 14.75 -0.39
N GLU A 85 -17.51 13.80 -0.14
CA GLU A 85 -17.29 12.71 0.81
C GLU A 85 -16.11 11.81 0.43
N LYS A 86 -15.99 11.49 -0.87
CA LYS A 86 -14.83 10.73 -1.38
C LYS A 86 -13.52 11.47 -1.16
N PHE A 87 -13.50 12.76 -1.48
CA PHE A 87 -12.35 13.63 -1.30
C PHE A 87 -11.93 13.69 0.18
N ASP A 88 -12.87 14.03 1.06
CA ASP A 88 -12.62 14.17 2.50
C ASP A 88 -12.10 12.86 3.10
N ARG A 89 -12.66 11.72 2.69
CA ARG A 89 -12.21 10.38 3.13
C ARG A 89 -10.77 10.09 2.74
N ILE A 90 -10.37 10.39 1.50
CA ILE A 90 -8.99 10.15 1.04
C ILE A 90 -8.02 11.09 1.75
N VAL A 91 -8.37 12.35 1.87
CA VAL A 91 -7.51 13.36 2.52
C VAL A 91 -7.34 13.12 4.02
N ALA A 92 -8.29 12.44 4.65
CA ALA A 92 -8.21 12.07 6.07
C ALA A 92 -7.29 10.87 6.34
N LEU A 93 -6.89 10.08 5.32
CA LEU A 93 -6.08 8.87 5.52
C LEU A 93 -4.78 9.09 6.31
N PRO A 94 -3.97 10.14 6.07
CA PRO A 94 -2.76 10.35 6.84
C PRO A 94 -3.03 10.59 8.33
N SER A 95 -4.16 11.20 8.69
CA SER A 95 -4.54 11.44 10.09
C SER A 95 -5.04 10.17 10.78
N ALA A 96 -5.46 9.17 10.02
CA ALA A 96 -5.91 7.87 10.48
C ALA A 96 -4.85 6.77 10.23
N LEU A 97 -3.58 7.15 10.11
CA LEU A 97 -2.48 6.21 9.93
C LEU A 97 -2.46 5.18 11.07
N ASP A 98 -2.35 3.91 10.68
CA ASP A 98 -2.31 2.76 11.60
C ASP A 98 -3.55 2.59 12.50
N ASP A 99 -4.68 3.19 12.13
CA ASP A 99 -5.93 3.00 12.85
C ASP A 99 -6.34 1.52 12.87
N LYS A 100 -6.43 0.96 14.08
CA LYS A 100 -6.79 -0.45 14.32
C LYS A 100 -8.29 -0.70 14.28
N THR A 101 -9.11 0.35 14.36
CA THR A 101 -10.57 0.25 14.37
C THR A 101 -11.18 0.12 13.00
N THR A 102 -10.44 0.53 11.96
CA THR A 102 -10.89 0.44 10.57
C THR A 102 -10.97 -1.03 10.12
N PRO A 103 -12.15 -1.51 9.66
CA PRO A 103 -12.32 -2.88 9.22
C PRO A 103 -11.38 -3.28 8.08
N ARG A 104 -11.09 -4.59 8.00
CA ARG A 104 -10.36 -5.15 6.86
C ARG A 104 -11.16 -4.93 5.57
N GLY A 105 -10.49 -4.48 4.51
CA GLY A 105 -11.14 -4.19 3.21
C GLY A 105 -11.66 -2.75 3.07
N ALA A 106 -11.76 -1.99 4.18
CA ALA A 106 -12.01 -0.56 4.08
C ALA A 106 -10.76 0.21 3.64
N LEU A 107 -10.98 1.41 3.11
CA LEU A 107 -9.90 2.32 2.73
C LEU A 107 -9.10 2.70 4.00
N LYS A 108 -7.87 2.22 4.09
CA LYS A 108 -7.00 2.36 5.25
C LYS A 108 -5.57 2.60 4.80
N LEU A 109 -4.88 3.44 5.55
CA LEU A 109 -3.44 3.63 5.43
C LEU A 109 -2.74 2.95 6.62
N GLU A 110 -1.74 2.13 6.33
CA GLU A 110 -1.00 1.37 7.33
C GLU A 110 0.50 1.48 7.05
N SER A 111 1.31 1.80 8.06
CA SER A 111 2.75 1.84 7.93
C SER A 111 3.37 0.45 7.79
N CYS A 112 4.52 0.34 7.14
CA CYS A 112 5.30 -0.90 7.12
C CYS A 112 5.60 -1.40 8.54
N ASP A 113 5.92 -0.51 9.48
CA ASP A 113 6.14 -0.87 10.88
C ASP A 113 4.92 -1.52 11.52
N SER A 114 3.74 -0.97 11.32
CA SER A 114 2.50 -1.56 11.82
C SER A 114 2.21 -2.91 11.17
N LEU A 115 2.37 -2.99 9.86
CA LEU A 115 2.17 -4.20 9.09
C LEU A 115 3.10 -5.33 9.55
N LEU A 116 4.39 -5.05 9.72
CA LEU A 116 5.39 -6.03 10.18
C LEU A 116 5.12 -6.53 11.59
N ARG A 117 4.63 -5.65 12.49
CA ARG A 117 4.27 -6.05 13.87
C ARG A 117 3.04 -6.95 13.95
N ARG A 118 2.03 -6.72 13.11
CA ARG A 118 0.78 -7.49 13.16
C ARG A 118 0.81 -8.79 12.39
N THR A 119 1.71 -8.89 11.40
CA THR A 119 1.85 -10.10 10.60
C THR A 119 2.89 -11.02 11.24
N PRO A 120 2.58 -12.32 11.41
CA PRO A 120 3.57 -13.25 11.94
C PRO A 120 4.79 -13.26 11.01
N PRO A 121 5.99 -13.58 11.52
CA PRO A 121 7.15 -13.87 10.71
C PRO A 121 6.79 -14.96 9.70
N ALA A 122 6.43 -14.57 8.51
CA ALA A 122 6.14 -15.49 7.43
C ALA A 122 7.39 -15.65 6.59
N THR A 123 7.53 -16.78 5.92
CA THR A 123 8.55 -16.95 4.90
C THR A 123 8.38 -15.87 3.84
N LEU A 124 9.40 -15.06 3.62
CA LEU A 124 9.41 -14.08 2.56
C LEU A 124 9.23 -14.77 1.21
N ILE A 125 8.69 -14.04 0.26
CA ILE A 125 8.63 -14.55 -1.11
C ILE A 125 10.02 -14.42 -1.72
N THR A 126 10.58 -15.55 -2.15
CA THR A 126 11.83 -15.63 -2.91
C THR A 126 11.53 -16.18 -4.30
N ASP A 127 12.48 -16.08 -5.23
CA ASP A 127 12.32 -16.67 -6.57
C ASP A 127 12.10 -18.19 -6.49
N ASP A 128 12.65 -18.86 -5.48
CA ASP A 128 12.49 -20.30 -5.27
C ASP A 128 11.10 -20.71 -4.75
N ASN A 129 10.40 -19.82 -4.05
CA ASN A 129 9.10 -20.11 -3.44
C ASN A 129 7.95 -19.28 -4.02
N MET A 130 8.20 -18.53 -5.07
CA MET A 130 7.21 -17.67 -5.73
C MET A 130 6.03 -18.49 -6.26
N GLY A 131 4.82 -17.96 -6.04
CA GLY A 131 3.56 -18.65 -6.41
C GLY A 131 2.94 -19.45 -5.27
N THR A 132 3.67 -19.72 -4.19
CA THR A 132 3.09 -20.41 -3.02
C THR A 132 2.12 -19.52 -2.24
N GLU A 133 2.21 -18.19 -2.39
CA GLU A 133 1.29 -17.21 -1.82
C GLU A 133 -0.12 -17.28 -2.41
N TRP A 134 -0.27 -17.89 -3.58
CA TRP A 134 -1.55 -18.09 -4.28
C TRP A 134 -2.16 -19.48 -4.03
N ARG A 135 -1.51 -20.30 -3.24
CA ARG A 135 -2.12 -21.56 -2.81
C ARG A 135 -3.29 -21.23 -1.88
N TRP A 136 -4.47 -21.14 -2.45
CA TRP A 136 -5.70 -21.24 -1.68
C TRP A 136 -5.56 -22.49 -0.79
N PRO A 137 -5.88 -22.42 0.50
CA PRO A 137 -6.16 -23.65 1.22
C PRO A 137 -7.27 -24.31 0.41
N LEU A 138 -6.94 -25.35 -0.31
CA LEU A 138 -7.94 -26.22 -0.89
C LEU A 138 -8.86 -26.55 0.27
N LEU A 139 -10.06 -25.96 0.23
CA LEU A 139 -11.11 -26.20 1.20
C LEU A 139 -11.15 -27.70 1.48
N GLY A 140 -10.82 -28.04 2.72
CA GLY A 140 -10.96 -29.33 3.36
C GLY A 140 -11.25 -30.48 2.42
N ARG A 141 -10.24 -31.26 2.10
CA ARG A 141 -10.36 -32.67 1.94
C ARG A 141 -9.42 -33.30 2.96
N GLU A 142 -9.96 -33.39 4.16
CA GLU A 142 -10.09 -34.62 4.98
C GLU A 142 -10.95 -34.30 6.17
#